data_4cdb6c5622951c46b47fa1fe954a6296
#
_entry.id   4cdb6c5622951c46b47fa1fe954a6296
#
_cell.length_a   1.000
_cell.length_b   1.000
_cell.length_c   1.000
_cell.angle_alpha   90.00
_cell.angle_beta   90.00
_cell.angle_gamma   90.00
#
_symmetry.space_group_name_H-M   'P 1'
#
loop_
_entity.id
_entity.type
_entity.pdbx_description
1 polymer ?
#
loop_
_entity_poly.entity_id
_entity_poly.type
_entity_poly.pdbx_seq_one_letter_code
_entity_poly.pdbx_strand_id
1 'polypeptide(L)'
;MSIIVITPSRGRPEKAAECYSAFLSTKAAETTKMTFVVDADDETFDTYVKHGLPVVTYEHEGGGMGPPMNVAALDHADLYDAIGFIGDDHRFRTPGWDETFDAVLTEHGMVHGNDLIREDIPTAVFIRSSIVKALGWFCLPGAKHLYLDNTWERIGHGAQTMVYRSDVIIEHEHPFFGKGTMDEGYARVNHPSMYNHDNAVFQQWVDSGQADKDIATIRGVLDEGEA
;
A
#
# COMPACT_ATOMS: atom_id res chain seq x y z
N MET A 1 -3.33 -10.49 14.70
CA MET A 1 -3.04 -9.03 14.61
C MET A 1 -4.24 -8.26 14.12
N SER A 2 -4.33 -6.96 14.41
CA SER A 2 -5.24 -6.03 13.75
C SER A 2 -4.58 -5.46 12.50
N ILE A 3 -5.27 -5.48 11.36
CA ILE A 3 -4.76 -5.00 10.07
C ILE A 3 -5.64 -3.85 9.58
N ILE A 4 -5.06 -2.73 9.20
CA ILE A 4 -5.72 -1.67 8.44
C ILE A 4 -5.20 -1.63 7.00
N VAL A 5 -6.10 -1.74 6.04
CA VAL A 5 -5.78 -1.54 4.62
C VAL A 5 -6.07 -0.09 4.27
N ILE A 6 -5.05 0.65 3.85
CA ILE A 6 -5.17 2.03 3.38
C ILE A 6 -5.09 2.05 1.86
N THR A 7 -6.09 2.65 1.21
CA THR A 7 -6.26 2.60 -0.24
C THR A 7 -6.39 4.02 -0.79
N PRO A 8 -5.45 4.53 -1.57
CA PRO A 8 -5.63 5.82 -2.24
C PRO A 8 -6.68 5.69 -3.34
N SER A 9 -7.55 6.68 -3.45
CA SER A 9 -8.51 6.76 -4.54
C SER A 9 -8.82 8.22 -4.89
N ARG A 10 -8.97 8.52 -6.18
CA ARG A 10 -9.37 9.85 -6.68
C ARG A 10 -10.20 9.71 -7.96
N GLY A 11 -11.41 10.25 -7.94
CA GLY A 11 -12.33 10.26 -9.09
C GLY A 11 -12.85 8.89 -9.48
N ARG A 12 -12.83 7.89 -8.58
CA ARG A 12 -13.16 6.49 -8.88
C ARG A 12 -14.04 5.83 -7.81
N PRO A 13 -15.12 6.47 -7.34
CA PRO A 13 -15.93 5.93 -6.25
C PRO A 13 -16.52 4.55 -6.53
N GLU A 14 -16.85 4.24 -7.79
CA GLU A 14 -17.38 2.92 -8.20
C GLU A 14 -16.30 1.83 -8.07
N LYS A 15 -15.08 2.09 -8.54
CA LYS A 15 -13.94 1.15 -8.38
C LYS A 15 -13.63 0.93 -6.90
N ALA A 16 -13.63 1.99 -6.10
CA ALA A 16 -13.45 1.90 -4.66
C ALA A 16 -14.55 1.05 -4.00
N ALA A 17 -15.82 1.20 -4.42
CA ALA A 17 -16.93 0.40 -3.91
C ALA A 17 -16.78 -1.08 -4.27
N GLU A 18 -16.35 -1.42 -5.48
CA GLU A 18 -16.06 -2.79 -5.89
C GLU A 18 -14.88 -3.37 -5.10
N CYS A 19 -13.82 -2.59 -4.90
CA CYS A 19 -12.67 -2.97 -4.08
C CYS A 19 -13.10 -3.27 -2.64
N TYR A 20 -13.89 -2.40 -2.04
CA TYR A 20 -14.41 -2.57 -0.68
C TYR A 20 -15.34 -3.78 -0.54
N SER A 21 -16.20 -4.02 -1.54
CA SER A 21 -17.06 -5.21 -1.58
C SER A 21 -16.23 -6.51 -1.62
N ALA A 22 -15.17 -6.55 -2.45
CA ALA A 22 -14.26 -7.69 -2.51
C ALA A 22 -13.53 -7.90 -1.17
N PHE A 23 -13.07 -6.82 -0.53
CA PHE A 23 -12.47 -6.87 0.81
C PHE A 23 -13.43 -7.44 1.84
N LEU A 24 -14.67 -6.91 1.93
CA LEU A 24 -15.65 -7.36 2.92
C LEU A 24 -16.08 -8.81 2.74
N SER A 25 -16.13 -9.29 1.50
CA SER A 25 -16.55 -10.67 1.20
C SER A 25 -15.48 -11.72 1.45
N THR A 26 -14.22 -11.31 1.64
CA THR A 26 -13.08 -12.24 1.75
C THR A 26 -12.32 -12.17 3.06
N LYS A 27 -12.38 -11.03 3.79
CA LYS A 27 -11.74 -10.95 5.11
C LYS A 27 -12.43 -11.86 6.13
N ALA A 28 -11.66 -12.45 7.02
CA ALA A 28 -12.17 -13.32 8.10
C ALA A 28 -12.26 -12.56 9.44
N ALA A 29 -11.21 -11.82 9.81
CA ALA A 29 -11.12 -11.20 11.12
C ALA A 29 -11.92 -9.88 11.23
N GLU A 30 -12.66 -9.71 12.31
CA GLU A 30 -13.36 -8.44 12.61
C GLU A 30 -12.39 -7.27 12.88
N THR A 31 -11.17 -7.56 13.31
CA THR A 31 -10.11 -6.58 13.57
C THR A 31 -9.45 -6.07 12.29
N THR A 32 -9.67 -6.73 11.14
CA THR A 32 -9.21 -6.29 9.83
C THR A 32 -10.16 -5.25 9.26
N LYS A 33 -9.64 -4.05 8.99
CA LYS A 33 -10.39 -2.88 8.50
C LYS A 33 -9.78 -2.35 7.20
N MET A 34 -10.53 -1.51 6.51
CA MET A 34 -10.07 -0.78 5.32
C MET A 34 -10.53 0.66 5.42
N THR A 35 -9.73 1.58 4.91
CA THR A 35 -10.11 2.98 4.69
C THR A 35 -9.58 3.49 3.36
N PHE A 36 -10.32 4.38 2.71
CA PHE A 36 -9.91 5.05 1.49
C PHE A 36 -9.34 6.42 1.84
N VAL A 37 -8.15 6.70 1.33
CA VAL A 37 -7.52 8.02 1.40
C VAL A 37 -7.91 8.77 0.13
N VAL A 38 -8.81 9.74 0.27
CA VAL A 38 -9.36 10.52 -0.84
C VAL A 38 -8.91 11.96 -0.69
N ASP A 39 -8.50 12.59 -1.80
CA ASP A 39 -8.06 13.99 -1.77
C ASP A 39 -9.24 14.90 -1.39
N ALA A 40 -8.98 15.92 -0.56
CA ALA A 40 -10.00 16.84 -0.08
C ALA A 40 -10.68 17.66 -1.21
N ASP A 41 -9.98 17.81 -2.35
CA ASP A 41 -10.47 18.51 -3.55
C ASP A 41 -11.08 17.56 -4.59
N ASP A 42 -11.35 16.29 -4.24
CA ASP A 42 -12.00 15.34 -5.14
C ASP A 42 -13.47 15.70 -5.34
N GLU A 43 -13.84 16.10 -6.55
CA GLU A 43 -15.22 16.49 -6.91
C GLU A 43 -16.23 15.33 -6.72
N THR A 44 -15.75 14.08 -6.66
CA THR A 44 -16.59 12.89 -6.45
C THR A 44 -16.67 12.44 -5.00
N PHE A 45 -16.09 13.18 -4.04
CA PHE A 45 -16.03 12.82 -2.63
C PHE A 45 -17.38 12.38 -2.05
N ASP A 46 -18.45 13.15 -2.31
CA ASP A 46 -19.80 12.83 -1.84
C ASP A 46 -20.31 11.48 -2.36
N THR A 47 -19.79 10.99 -3.48
CA THR A 47 -20.18 9.69 -4.06
C THR A 47 -19.55 8.54 -3.27
N TYR A 48 -18.30 8.68 -2.81
CA TYR A 48 -17.70 7.71 -1.88
C TYR A 48 -18.52 7.58 -0.60
N VAL A 49 -18.93 8.71 -0.02
CA VAL A 49 -19.77 8.73 1.19
C VAL A 49 -21.14 8.08 0.93
N LYS A 50 -21.78 8.34 -0.22
CA LYS A 50 -23.06 7.72 -0.61
C LYS A 50 -22.96 6.21 -0.78
N HIS A 51 -21.80 5.70 -1.23
CA HIS A 51 -21.53 4.26 -1.28
C HIS A 51 -21.26 3.65 0.10
N GLY A 52 -21.23 4.46 1.18
CA GLY A 52 -20.96 3.98 2.53
C GLY A 52 -19.51 3.55 2.73
N LEU A 53 -18.58 4.07 1.94
CA LEU A 53 -17.16 3.75 2.05
C LEU A 53 -16.55 4.44 3.27
N PRO A 54 -15.66 3.77 4.02
CA PRO A 54 -14.86 4.41 5.06
C PRO A 54 -13.80 5.29 4.39
N VAL A 55 -13.98 6.60 4.44
CA VAL A 55 -13.09 7.57 3.81
C VAL A 55 -12.43 8.48 4.84
N VAL A 56 -11.17 8.82 4.58
CA VAL A 56 -10.42 9.85 5.28
C VAL A 56 -9.81 10.81 4.27
N THR A 57 -9.65 12.07 4.67
CA THR A 57 -8.98 13.08 3.85
C THR A 57 -7.83 13.68 4.64
N TYR A 58 -6.73 13.96 3.94
CA TYR A 58 -5.59 14.68 4.52
C TYR A 58 -5.22 15.85 3.63
N GLU A 59 -5.01 17.01 4.24
CA GLU A 59 -4.47 18.17 3.52
C GLU A 59 -2.98 17.91 3.22
N HIS A 60 -2.58 18.13 1.98
CA HIS A 60 -1.19 18.01 1.56
C HIS A 60 -0.84 19.00 0.45
N GLU A 61 0.41 19.40 0.41
CA GLU A 61 0.94 20.19 -0.69
C GLU A 61 1.51 19.29 -1.79
N GLY A 62 1.23 19.62 -3.04
CA GLY A 62 1.69 18.87 -4.21
C GLY A 62 0.80 17.69 -4.58
N GLY A 63 0.85 17.29 -5.85
CA GLY A 63 0.03 16.21 -6.39
C GLY A 63 0.61 14.82 -6.10
N GLY A 64 -0.27 13.83 -5.99
CA GLY A 64 0.08 12.42 -5.84
C GLY A 64 -0.29 11.83 -4.49
N MET A 65 -0.27 10.51 -4.41
CA MET A 65 -0.71 9.77 -3.22
C MET A 65 0.31 9.72 -2.08
N GLY A 66 1.61 9.92 -2.37
CA GLY A 66 2.69 9.69 -1.40
C GLY A 66 2.50 10.45 -0.07
N PRO A 67 2.38 11.79 -0.07
CA PRO A 67 2.22 12.56 1.15
C PRO A 67 0.99 12.15 1.99
N PRO A 68 -0.25 12.10 1.46
CA PRO A 68 -1.42 11.73 2.26
C PRO A 68 -1.36 10.28 2.74
N MET A 69 -0.76 9.38 1.98
CA MET A 69 -0.57 7.99 2.41
C MET A 69 0.43 7.86 3.57
N ASN A 70 1.46 8.70 3.61
CA ASN A 70 2.38 8.75 4.76
C ASN A 70 1.66 9.19 6.04
N VAL A 71 0.83 10.24 5.96
CA VAL A 71 0.05 10.69 7.12
C VAL A 71 -0.91 9.58 7.55
N ALA A 72 -1.67 9.01 6.61
CA ALA A 72 -2.60 7.92 6.91
C ALA A 72 -1.92 6.71 7.56
N ALA A 73 -0.77 6.29 7.02
CA ALA A 73 -0.06 5.15 7.56
C ALA A 73 0.45 5.39 8.99
N LEU A 74 1.01 6.56 9.26
CA LEU A 74 1.52 6.92 10.59
C LEU A 74 0.39 7.08 11.62
N ASP A 75 -0.72 7.72 11.26
CA ASP A 75 -1.90 7.87 12.14
C ASP A 75 -2.50 6.52 12.53
N HIS A 76 -2.47 5.55 11.62
CA HIS A 76 -3.00 4.21 11.87
C HIS A 76 -1.98 3.26 12.52
N ALA A 77 -0.69 3.52 12.40
CA ALA A 77 0.36 2.65 12.92
C ALA A 77 0.36 2.53 14.46
N ASP A 78 -0.24 3.47 15.18
CA ASP A 78 -0.45 3.39 16.64
C ASP A 78 -1.73 2.65 17.04
N LEU A 79 -2.64 2.43 16.08
CA LEU A 79 -3.94 1.84 16.33
C LEU A 79 -4.05 0.39 15.85
N TYR A 80 -3.21 0.00 14.89
CA TYR A 80 -3.22 -1.31 14.24
C TYR A 80 -1.82 -1.93 14.26
N ASP A 81 -1.77 -3.25 14.30
CA ASP A 81 -0.51 -4.01 14.33
C ASP A 81 0.17 -4.04 12.96
N ALA A 82 -0.59 -3.90 11.88
CA ALA A 82 -0.07 -3.88 10.52
C ALA A 82 -0.85 -2.91 9.61
N ILE A 83 -0.12 -2.34 8.65
CA ILE A 83 -0.63 -1.48 7.57
C ILE A 83 -0.56 -2.27 6.27
N GLY A 84 -1.70 -2.40 5.58
CA GLY A 84 -1.79 -2.89 4.21
C GLY A 84 -1.97 -1.74 3.23
N PHE A 85 -1.39 -1.88 2.04
CA PHE A 85 -1.59 -0.97 0.91
C PHE A 85 -2.10 -1.74 -0.30
N ILE A 86 -3.12 -1.22 -0.95
CA ILE A 86 -3.59 -1.64 -2.27
C ILE A 86 -4.08 -0.43 -3.06
N GLY A 87 -4.13 -0.50 -4.39
CA GLY A 87 -4.89 0.44 -5.23
C GLY A 87 -6.40 0.14 -5.23
N ASP A 88 -7.22 1.12 -5.62
CA ASP A 88 -8.66 0.96 -5.79
C ASP A 88 -9.05 0.00 -6.95
N ASP A 89 -8.07 -0.41 -7.75
CA ASP A 89 -8.15 -1.39 -8.83
C ASP A 89 -7.68 -2.80 -8.42
N HIS A 90 -7.46 -3.04 -7.13
CA HIS A 90 -7.21 -4.38 -6.61
C HIS A 90 -8.51 -5.05 -6.15
N ARG A 91 -8.52 -6.38 -6.24
CA ARG A 91 -9.66 -7.22 -5.79
C ARG A 91 -9.15 -8.39 -4.97
N PHE A 92 -9.53 -8.44 -3.72
CA PHE A 92 -9.29 -9.61 -2.88
C PHE A 92 -10.11 -10.80 -3.38
N ARG A 93 -9.44 -11.91 -3.68
CA ARG A 93 -10.07 -13.12 -4.23
C ARG A 93 -10.02 -14.32 -3.28
N THR A 94 -9.05 -14.35 -2.37
CA THR A 94 -8.86 -15.49 -1.45
C THR A 94 -9.59 -15.22 -0.13
N PRO A 95 -10.61 -16.02 0.26
CA PRO A 95 -11.24 -15.92 1.57
C PRO A 95 -10.23 -16.21 2.69
N GLY A 96 -10.28 -15.44 3.79
CA GLY A 96 -9.39 -15.60 4.94
C GLY A 96 -7.94 -15.17 4.69
N TRP A 97 -7.73 -14.33 3.68
CA TRP A 97 -6.40 -13.81 3.34
C TRP A 97 -5.72 -13.11 4.51
N ASP A 98 -6.49 -12.43 5.33
CA ASP A 98 -6.02 -11.65 6.48
C ASP A 98 -5.49 -12.53 7.62
N GLU A 99 -6.11 -13.67 7.90
CA GLU A 99 -5.58 -14.66 8.86
C GLU A 99 -4.28 -15.29 8.34
N THR A 100 -4.21 -15.55 7.03
CA THR A 100 -2.99 -16.05 6.39
C THR A 100 -1.85 -15.03 6.49
N PHE A 101 -2.14 -13.75 6.26
CA PHE A 101 -1.14 -12.68 6.35
C PHE A 101 -0.75 -12.37 7.79
N ASP A 102 -1.68 -12.46 8.76
CA ASP A 102 -1.37 -12.31 10.18
C ASP A 102 -0.26 -13.26 10.64
N ALA A 103 -0.35 -14.53 10.28
CA ALA A 103 0.67 -15.53 10.62
C ALA A 103 2.05 -15.13 10.04
N VAL A 104 2.10 -14.71 8.77
CA VAL A 104 3.36 -14.29 8.12
C VAL A 104 3.90 -12.99 8.70
N LEU A 105 3.05 -11.99 8.92
CA LEU A 105 3.45 -10.70 9.49
C LEU A 105 4.02 -10.88 10.89
N THR A 106 3.46 -11.80 11.68
CA THR A 106 3.96 -12.12 13.02
C THR A 106 5.40 -12.63 12.99
N GLU A 107 5.73 -13.47 12.02
CA GLU A 107 7.05 -14.10 11.90
C GLU A 107 8.06 -13.24 11.12
N HIS A 108 7.65 -12.66 10.00
CA HIS A 108 8.59 -12.05 9.02
C HIS A 108 8.49 -10.52 8.90
N GLY A 109 7.38 -9.92 9.30
CA GLY A 109 7.18 -8.46 9.28
C GLY A 109 6.61 -7.87 8.00
N MET A 110 6.78 -8.51 6.84
CA MET A 110 6.24 -8.05 5.56
C MET A 110 5.69 -9.20 4.72
N VAL A 111 4.59 -8.95 4.00
CA VAL A 111 3.98 -9.95 3.11
C VAL A 111 3.29 -9.30 1.94
N HIS A 112 3.27 -9.99 0.81
CA HIS A 112 2.40 -9.66 -0.32
C HIS A 112 1.80 -10.91 -0.95
N GLY A 113 0.66 -10.75 -1.62
CA GLY A 113 -0.04 -11.80 -2.33
C GLY A 113 0.29 -11.84 -3.81
N ASN A 114 -0.41 -12.73 -4.51
CA ASN A 114 -0.35 -12.90 -5.95
C ASN A 114 -1.33 -11.92 -6.62
N ASP A 115 -0.81 -10.94 -7.34
CA ASP A 115 -1.61 -9.95 -8.08
C ASP A 115 -2.05 -10.44 -9.49
N LEU A 116 -1.69 -11.68 -9.83
CA LEU A 116 -1.89 -12.32 -11.15
C LEU A 116 -1.18 -11.60 -12.31
N ILE A 117 -0.15 -10.81 -12.01
CA ILE A 117 0.67 -10.11 -12.99
C ILE A 117 2.15 -10.36 -12.73
N ARG A 118 2.61 -10.17 -11.49
CA ARG A 118 4.02 -10.25 -11.10
C ARG A 118 4.18 -10.90 -9.74
N GLU A 119 5.27 -11.66 -9.58
CA GLU A 119 5.62 -12.32 -8.31
C GLU A 119 6.73 -11.58 -7.55
N ASP A 120 7.49 -10.75 -8.27
CA ASP A 120 8.71 -10.11 -7.79
C ASP A 120 8.47 -8.72 -7.18
N ILE A 121 7.35 -8.07 -7.51
CA ILE A 121 7.02 -6.71 -7.03
C ILE A 121 5.72 -6.74 -6.21
N PRO A 122 5.74 -6.22 -4.96
CA PRO A 122 4.58 -6.20 -4.08
C PRO A 122 3.63 -5.04 -4.43
N THR A 123 2.79 -5.19 -5.47
CA THR A 123 1.80 -4.17 -5.85
C THR A 123 0.71 -3.98 -4.79
N ALA A 124 0.52 -5.00 -3.95
CA ALA A 124 -0.29 -4.98 -2.72
C ALA A 124 0.59 -5.45 -1.56
N VAL A 125 1.03 -4.56 -0.69
CA VAL A 125 1.99 -4.86 0.37
C VAL A 125 1.38 -4.67 1.76
N PHE A 126 1.73 -5.57 2.69
CA PHE A 126 1.32 -5.53 4.09
C PHE A 126 2.55 -5.55 4.98
N ILE A 127 2.61 -4.65 5.96
CA ILE A 127 3.83 -4.34 6.72
C ILE A 127 3.46 -4.14 8.18
N ARG A 128 4.24 -4.70 9.11
CA ARG A 128 4.09 -4.42 10.54
C ARG A 128 4.20 -2.92 10.82
N SER A 129 3.31 -2.41 11.66
CA SER A 129 3.29 -0.99 12.05
C SER A 129 4.59 -0.55 12.74
N SER A 130 5.28 -1.46 13.44
CA SER A 130 6.59 -1.18 14.04
C SER A 130 7.64 -0.77 12.99
N ILE A 131 7.62 -1.37 11.81
CA ILE A 131 8.52 -1.04 10.69
C ILE A 131 8.19 0.36 10.15
N VAL A 132 6.91 0.65 9.92
CA VAL A 132 6.46 1.97 9.43
C VAL A 132 6.84 3.07 10.43
N LYS A 133 6.63 2.83 11.72
CA LYS A 133 7.02 3.77 12.79
C LYS A 133 8.51 4.00 12.88
N ALA A 134 9.31 2.96 12.74
CA ALA A 134 10.76 3.06 12.80
C ALA A 134 11.36 3.86 11.63
N LEU A 135 10.77 3.71 10.44
CA LEU A 135 11.15 4.50 9.26
C LEU A 135 10.62 5.93 9.32
N GLY A 136 9.46 6.15 9.97
CA GLY A 136 8.75 7.42 9.96
C GLY A 136 8.05 7.74 8.63
N TRP A 137 7.89 6.76 7.75
CA TRP A 137 7.23 6.89 6.46
C TRP A 137 6.74 5.53 5.93
N PHE A 138 5.80 5.57 4.98
CA PHE A 138 5.27 4.43 4.25
C PHE A 138 5.55 4.52 2.75
N CYS A 139 5.32 5.69 2.15
CA CYS A 139 5.76 6.03 0.81
C CYS A 139 7.10 6.77 0.88
N LEU A 140 8.03 6.44 0.01
CA LEU A 140 9.37 7.05 -0.01
C LEU A 140 9.27 8.58 0.02
N PRO A 141 9.87 9.26 1.02
CA PRO A 141 9.80 10.72 1.13
C PRO A 141 10.28 11.43 -0.14
N GLY A 142 9.46 12.33 -0.65
CA GLY A 142 9.71 13.04 -1.90
C GLY A 142 9.11 12.38 -3.14
N ALA A 143 8.81 11.08 -3.13
CA ALA A 143 8.06 10.45 -4.21
C ALA A 143 6.58 10.89 -4.17
N LYS A 144 5.99 11.07 -5.34
CA LYS A 144 4.62 11.55 -5.49
C LYS A 144 3.62 10.39 -5.61
N HIS A 145 3.94 9.40 -6.42
CA HIS A 145 2.98 8.34 -6.74
C HIS A 145 3.60 6.99 -7.05
N LEU A 146 4.70 6.97 -7.79
CA LEU A 146 5.33 5.74 -8.28
C LEU A 146 6.43 5.25 -7.34
N TYR A 147 6.99 4.06 -7.64
CA TYR A 147 8.09 3.44 -6.89
C TYR A 147 7.78 3.02 -5.46
N LEU A 148 6.52 2.99 -5.02
CA LEU A 148 6.14 2.43 -3.72
C LEU A 148 6.49 0.94 -3.66
N ASP A 149 6.06 0.21 -4.65
CA ASP A 149 6.29 -1.23 -4.85
C ASP A 149 7.79 -1.56 -4.94
N ASN A 150 8.55 -0.82 -5.76
CA ASN A 150 10.00 -0.98 -5.87
C ASN A 150 10.75 -0.66 -4.56
N THR A 151 10.24 0.32 -3.81
CA THR A 151 10.82 0.69 -2.51
C THR A 151 10.65 -0.46 -1.51
N TRP A 152 9.45 -1.01 -1.40
CA TRP A 152 9.19 -2.11 -0.48
C TRP A 152 9.80 -3.44 -0.93
N GLU A 153 9.86 -3.70 -2.24
CA GLU A 153 10.63 -4.81 -2.79
C GLU A 153 12.09 -4.75 -2.36
N ARG A 154 12.77 -3.61 -2.59
CA ARG A 154 14.16 -3.42 -2.20
C ARG A 154 14.38 -3.55 -0.70
N ILE A 155 13.54 -2.94 0.11
CA ILE A 155 13.61 -3.03 1.57
C ILE A 155 13.39 -4.47 2.03
N GLY A 156 12.33 -5.10 1.57
CA GLY A 156 11.95 -6.45 2.01
C GLY A 156 13.00 -7.49 1.67
N HIS A 157 13.59 -7.43 0.47
CA HIS A 157 14.71 -8.29 0.09
C HIS A 157 15.99 -7.94 0.87
N GLY A 158 16.30 -6.66 0.99
CA GLY A 158 17.46 -6.20 1.75
C GLY A 158 17.42 -6.59 3.22
N ALA A 159 16.27 -6.47 3.86
CA ALA A 159 16.07 -6.88 5.25
C ALA A 159 15.81 -8.39 5.44
N GLN A 160 15.57 -9.13 4.36
CA GLN A 160 15.16 -10.56 4.36
C GLN A 160 13.85 -10.79 5.13
N THR A 161 12.89 -9.90 4.97
CA THR A 161 11.63 -9.89 5.74
C THR A 161 10.38 -9.96 4.86
N MET A 162 10.50 -9.85 3.54
CA MET A 162 9.37 -9.95 2.61
C MET A 162 9.05 -11.40 2.25
N VAL A 163 7.81 -11.79 2.43
CA VAL A 163 7.30 -13.11 2.04
C VAL A 163 6.26 -12.97 0.94
N TYR A 164 6.43 -13.71 -0.14
CA TYR A 164 5.43 -13.86 -1.19
C TYR A 164 4.50 -15.04 -0.91
N ARG A 165 3.18 -14.80 -0.89
CA ARG A 165 2.14 -15.82 -0.73
C ARG A 165 1.40 -16.01 -2.04
N SER A 166 1.87 -16.97 -2.85
CA SER A 166 1.29 -17.30 -4.15
C SER A 166 -0.15 -17.83 -4.06
N ASP A 167 -0.53 -18.38 -2.90
CA ASP A 167 -1.86 -18.92 -2.60
C ASP A 167 -2.88 -17.85 -2.16
N VAL A 168 -2.43 -16.63 -1.85
CA VAL A 168 -3.31 -15.49 -1.53
C VAL A 168 -3.40 -14.58 -2.75
N ILE A 169 -4.56 -14.57 -3.40
CA ILE A 169 -4.81 -13.77 -4.60
C ILE A 169 -5.40 -12.41 -4.20
N ILE A 170 -4.66 -11.35 -4.50
CA ILE A 170 -5.13 -9.96 -4.48
C ILE A 170 -4.93 -9.42 -5.89
N GLU A 171 -5.90 -9.72 -6.77
CA GLU A 171 -5.81 -9.46 -8.20
C GLU A 171 -5.71 -7.96 -8.50
N HIS A 172 -4.73 -7.56 -9.33
CA HIS A 172 -4.56 -6.20 -9.81
C HIS A 172 -5.21 -6.03 -11.19
N GLU A 173 -6.32 -5.32 -11.26
CA GLU A 173 -7.08 -5.09 -12.51
C GLU A 173 -6.49 -3.92 -13.31
N HIS A 174 -5.19 -3.99 -13.65
CA HIS A 174 -4.48 -2.90 -14.30
C HIS A 174 -4.65 -2.92 -15.84
N PRO A 175 -4.99 -1.76 -16.47
CA PRO A 175 -5.27 -1.67 -17.92
C PRO A 175 -4.11 -2.11 -18.82
N PHE A 176 -2.85 -1.89 -18.45
CA PHE A 176 -1.70 -2.30 -19.25
C PHE A 176 -1.56 -3.81 -19.40
N PHE A 177 -2.22 -4.58 -18.56
CA PHE A 177 -2.25 -6.04 -18.62
C PHE A 177 -3.58 -6.58 -19.14
N GLY A 178 -4.35 -5.73 -19.84
CA GLY A 178 -5.63 -6.11 -20.44
C GLY A 178 -6.78 -6.26 -19.45
N LYS A 179 -6.59 -5.80 -18.22
CA LYS A 179 -7.61 -5.83 -17.16
C LYS A 179 -8.01 -4.37 -16.83
N GLY A 180 -9.32 -4.12 -16.80
CA GLY A 180 -9.84 -2.79 -16.53
C GLY A 180 -9.76 -1.81 -17.73
N THR A 181 -10.12 -0.55 -17.50
CA THR A 181 -10.21 0.51 -18.52
C THR A 181 -9.22 1.63 -18.23
N MET A 182 -8.55 2.12 -19.26
CA MET A 182 -7.69 3.30 -19.16
C MET A 182 -8.57 4.53 -18.88
N ASP A 183 -8.24 5.29 -17.84
CA ASP A 183 -8.91 6.53 -17.46
C ASP A 183 -7.91 7.68 -17.25
N GLU A 184 -8.42 8.88 -16.94
CA GLU A 184 -7.61 10.06 -16.71
C GLU A 184 -6.64 9.91 -15.52
N GLY A 185 -7.03 9.15 -14.49
CA GLY A 185 -6.18 8.83 -13.35
C GLY A 185 -4.92 8.09 -13.79
N TYR A 186 -5.08 7.00 -14.55
CA TYR A 186 -3.94 6.27 -15.11
C TYR A 186 -3.09 7.13 -16.05
N ALA A 187 -3.72 7.95 -16.92
CA ALA A 187 -2.98 8.84 -17.82
C ALA A 187 -2.10 9.85 -17.04
N ARG A 188 -2.65 10.40 -15.95
CA ARG A 188 -1.95 11.37 -15.10
C ARG A 188 -0.76 10.73 -14.38
N VAL A 189 -0.95 9.58 -13.73
CA VAL A 189 0.11 8.95 -12.93
C VAL A 189 1.19 8.31 -13.81
N ASN A 190 0.85 7.87 -15.02
CA ASN A 190 1.81 7.33 -15.98
C ASN A 190 2.43 8.38 -16.91
N HIS A 191 2.23 9.66 -16.65
CA HIS A 191 2.86 10.71 -17.43
C HIS A 191 4.39 10.68 -17.26
N PRO A 192 5.20 10.89 -18.32
CA PRO A 192 6.67 10.85 -18.24
C PRO A 192 7.27 11.74 -17.15
N SER A 193 6.66 12.89 -16.85
CA SER A 193 7.16 13.78 -15.80
C SER A 193 7.01 13.16 -14.40
N MET A 194 5.97 12.39 -14.14
CA MET A 194 5.79 11.66 -12.88
C MET A 194 6.85 10.58 -12.76
N TYR A 195 7.03 9.78 -13.81
CA TYR A 195 8.08 8.75 -13.87
C TYR A 195 9.47 9.31 -13.62
N ASN A 196 9.84 10.38 -14.35
CA ASN A 196 11.15 10.99 -14.21
C ASN A 196 11.40 11.55 -12.81
N HIS A 197 10.37 12.18 -12.21
CA HIS A 197 10.45 12.72 -10.85
C HIS A 197 10.67 11.60 -9.83
N ASP A 198 9.77 10.62 -9.79
CA ASP A 198 9.80 9.59 -8.77
C ASP A 198 10.97 8.63 -8.94
N ASN A 199 11.39 8.37 -10.19
CA ASN A 199 12.64 7.65 -10.46
C ASN A 199 13.86 8.39 -9.90
N ALA A 200 13.94 9.71 -10.09
CA ALA A 200 15.06 10.48 -9.56
C ALA A 200 15.11 10.44 -8.02
N VAL A 201 13.95 10.51 -7.36
CA VAL A 201 13.85 10.37 -5.91
C VAL A 201 14.30 8.97 -5.45
N PHE A 202 13.83 7.92 -6.12
CA PHE A 202 14.23 6.54 -5.81
C PHE A 202 15.72 6.31 -6.01
N GLN A 203 16.29 6.75 -7.14
CA GLN A 203 17.73 6.62 -7.39
C GLN A 203 18.56 7.42 -6.37
N GLN A 204 18.16 8.63 -6.02
CA GLN A 204 18.84 9.41 -4.98
C GLN A 204 18.82 8.71 -3.63
N TRP A 205 17.71 8.09 -3.24
CA TRP A 205 17.59 7.31 -2.01
C TRP A 205 18.57 6.13 -2.00
N VAL A 206 18.71 5.43 -3.14
CA VAL A 206 19.67 4.34 -3.29
C VAL A 206 21.12 4.85 -3.27
N ASP A 207 21.46 5.82 -4.12
CA ASP A 207 22.83 6.27 -4.36
C ASP A 207 23.43 7.01 -3.15
N SER A 208 22.59 7.63 -2.32
CA SER A 208 23.03 8.28 -1.07
C SER A 208 23.36 7.30 0.05
N GLY A 209 23.06 6.01 -0.11
CA GLY A 209 23.19 5.00 0.94
C GLY A 209 22.07 5.09 2.01
N GLN A 210 21.02 5.89 1.78
CA GLN A 210 19.90 5.95 2.72
C GLN A 210 19.09 4.65 2.70
N ALA A 211 18.96 4.01 1.56
CA ALA A 211 18.31 2.70 1.43
C ALA A 211 18.94 1.65 2.36
N ASP A 212 20.27 1.60 2.43
CA ASP A 212 20.97 0.63 3.29
C ASP A 212 20.79 0.95 4.78
N LYS A 213 20.67 2.24 5.15
CA LYS A 213 20.37 2.66 6.54
C LYS A 213 18.94 2.26 6.93
N ASP A 214 17.97 2.48 6.05
CA ASP A 214 16.58 2.12 6.29
C ASP A 214 16.43 0.60 6.43
N ILE A 215 17.11 -0.19 5.59
CA ILE A 215 17.19 -1.65 5.70
C ILE A 215 17.79 -2.08 7.04
N ALA A 216 18.88 -1.45 7.48
CA ALA A 216 19.52 -1.75 8.77
C ALA A 216 18.59 -1.42 9.95
N THR A 217 17.84 -0.31 9.87
CA THR A 217 16.84 0.07 10.87
C THR A 217 15.76 -1.01 11.01
N ILE A 218 15.26 -1.54 9.90
CA ILE A 218 14.21 -2.58 9.91
C ILE A 218 14.73 -3.87 10.52
N ARG A 219 15.95 -4.31 10.19
CA ARG A 219 16.57 -5.48 10.83
C ARG A 219 16.61 -5.32 12.34
N GLY A 220 17.04 -4.15 12.84
CA GLY A 220 17.07 -3.86 14.29
C GLY A 220 15.71 -3.97 14.96
N VAL A 221 14.65 -3.46 14.31
CA VAL A 221 13.25 -3.55 14.82
C VAL A 221 12.75 -4.98 14.92
N LEU A 222 13.13 -5.84 13.97
CA LEU A 222 12.70 -7.23 13.98
C LEU A 222 13.47 -8.06 15.02
N ASP A 223 14.76 -7.84 15.17
CA ASP A 223 15.60 -8.52 16.17
C ASP A 223 15.15 -8.18 17.60
N GLU A 224 14.75 -6.91 17.87
CA GLU A 224 14.23 -6.49 19.18
C GLU A 224 12.84 -7.06 19.50
N GLY A 225 12.06 -7.43 18.49
CA GLY A 225 10.74 -8.03 18.65
C GLY A 225 10.78 -9.53 19.01
N GLU A 226 11.90 -10.19 18.84
CA GLU A 226 12.13 -11.60 19.18
C GLU A 226 12.72 -11.82 20.59
N ALA A 227 13.10 -10.78 21.30
CA ALA A 227 13.70 -10.82 22.65
C ALA A 227 12.64 -10.61 23.75
#